data_031c95a2d00800b86c575a57ead52d23
#
_entry.id   031c95a2d00800b86c575a57ead52d23
#
_cell.length_a   1.000
_cell.length_b   1.000
_cell.length_c   1.000
_cell.angle_alpha   90.00
_cell.angle_beta   90.00
_cell.angle_gamma   90.00
#
_symmetry.space_group_name_H-M   'P 1'
#
loop_
_entity.id
_entity.type
_entity.pdbx_description
1 polymer ?
#
loop_
_entity_poly.entity_id
_entity_poly.type
_entity_poly.pdbx_seq_one_letter_code
_entity_poly.pdbx_strand_id
1 'polypeptide(L)'
;MRSFVRFKIHGPIVASLLLLLSLTSSPCSAAAPSWRSLTPIQREALAPMVGQWDILPVIQRNRLLETAKHYPEMTPEQKQRYHDRLQKWSELTPEQRETARKRYRAFKKLPAKEREKIIQNLKAEQARKLQQPASGVPPKTTANH
;
A
#
# COMPACT_ATOMS: atom_id res chain seq x y z
N MET A 1 14.69 -5.10 82.40
CA MET A 1 16.05 -5.59 82.14
C MET A 1 16.11 -6.20 80.78
N ARG A 2 16.71 -5.52 79.83
CA ARG A 2 17.43 -6.10 78.69
C ARG A 2 17.82 -4.99 77.74
N SER A 3 19.08 -4.90 77.61
CA SER A 3 19.91 -3.89 77.02
C SER A 3 19.62 -3.58 75.56
N PHE A 4 19.52 -2.29 75.22
CA PHE A 4 19.60 -1.73 73.90
C PHE A 4 21.06 -1.76 73.42
N VAL A 5 21.35 -2.55 72.41
CA VAL A 5 22.61 -2.45 71.71
C VAL A 5 22.39 -1.49 70.54
N ARG A 6 22.94 -0.29 70.63
CA ARG A 6 23.07 0.68 69.57
C ARG A 6 24.17 0.21 68.65
N PHE A 7 23.81 -0.18 67.43
CA PHE A 7 24.78 -0.41 66.37
C PHE A 7 24.91 0.87 65.53
N LYS A 8 26.02 1.54 65.75
CA LYS A 8 26.38 2.79 65.05
C LYS A 8 27.26 2.42 63.91
N ILE A 9 26.69 2.37 62.69
CA ILE A 9 27.46 2.14 61.50
C ILE A 9 27.69 3.47 60.78
N HIS A 10 28.93 3.97 60.90
CA HIS A 10 29.49 5.01 60.08
C HIS A 10 30.17 4.29 58.91
N GLY A 11 29.63 4.42 57.70
CA GLY A 11 30.27 3.98 56.50
C GLY A 11 29.99 4.99 55.35
N PRO A 12 30.98 5.33 54.55
CA PRO A 12 30.90 6.44 53.62
C PRO A 12 29.95 6.16 52.49
N ILE A 13 29.22 7.19 52.14
CA ILE A 13 28.30 7.28 51.00
C ILE A 13 29.06 7.04 49.71
N VAL A 14 28.98 5.84 49.17
CA VAL A 14 29.38 5.59 47.78
C VAL A 14 28.22 6.03 46.94
N ALA A 15 28.29 7.24 46.43
CA ALA A 15 27.38 7.75 45.43
C ALA A 15 27.59 6.97 44.15
N SER A 16 26.91 5.84 44.00
CA SER A 16 26.76 5.14 42.71
C SER A 16 25.88 6.00 41.81
N LEU A 17 26.54 6.82 41.02
CA LEU A 17 25.95 7.53 39.87
C LEU A 17 25.56 6.49 38.83
N LEU A 18 24.39 5.88 38.97
CA LEU A 18 23.73 5.10 37.93
C LEU A 18 23.31 6.08 36.84
N LEU A 19 24.22 6.25 35.89
CA LEU A 19 23.94 6.88 34.61
C LEU A 19 22.91 6.00 33.87
N LEU A 20 21.62 6.26 34.12
CA LEU A 20 20.53 5.72 33.32
C LEU A 20 20.68 6.28 31.91
N LEU A 21 21.36 5.52 31.07
CA LEU A 21 21.38 5.70 29.64
C LEU A 21 19.96 5.40 29.16
N SER A 22 19.09 6.42 29.23
CA SER A 22 17.77 6.38 28.63
C SER A 22 17.97 6.24 27.11
N LEU A 23 17.95 5.01 26.61
CA LEU A 23 17.74 4.75 25.19
C LEU A 23 16.33 5.28 24.87
N THR A 24 16.24 6.55 24.52
CA THR A 24 15.08 7.09 23.85
C THR A 24 15.01 6.43 22.48
N SER A 25 14.39 5.26 22.43
CA SER A 25 13.92 4.69 21.17
C SER A 25 12.88 5.65 20.64
N SER A 26 13.31 6.63 19.84
CA SER A 26 12.41 7.43 19.03
C SER A 26 11.56 6.43 18.23
N PRO A 27 10.22 6.51 18.27
CA PRO A 27 9.42 5.75 17.33
C PRO A 27 9.83 6.27 15.95
N CYS A 28 10.71 5.52 15.30
CA CYS A 28 10.98 5.70 13.89
C CYS A 28 9.62 5.48 13.21
N SER A 29 8.92 6.55 12.94
CA SER A 29 7.79 6.52 12.01
C SER A 29 8.37 5.99 10.72
N ALA A 30 8.21 4.68 10.50
CA ALA A 30 8.87 3.99 9.42
C ALA A 30 8.38 4.60 8.11
N ALA A 31 9.15 5.55 7.61
CA ALA A 31 8.95 6.10 6.28
C ALA A 31 8.92 4.91 5.32
N ALA A 32 7.90 4.85 4.48
CA ALA A 32 7.82 3.76 3.50
C ALA A 32 9.14 3.70 2.71
N PRO A 33 9.70 2.51 2.48
CA PRO A 33 11.00 2.35 1.86
C PRO A 33 11.04 3.00 0.46
N SER A 34 12.21 3.48 0.06
CA SER A 34 12.44 3.94 -1.32
C SER A 34 12.39 2.75 -2.28
N TRP A 35 12.22 3.01 -3.58
CA TRP A 35 12.21 1.95 -4.59
C TRP A 35 13.44 1.04 -4.52
N ARG A 36 14.62 1.64 -4.33
CA ARG A 36 15.89 0.91 -4.28
C ARG A 36 16.01 -0.05 -3.10
N SER A 37 15.33 0.24 -2.00
CA SER A 37 15.36 -0.59 -0.78
C SER A 37 14.30 -1.69 -0.77
N LEU A 38 13.46 -1.79 -1.81
CA LEU A 38 12.49 -2.87 -1.95
C LEU A 38 13.18 -4.19 -2.25
N THR A 39 12.62 -5.29 -1.72
CA THR A 39 13.07 -6.64 -2.07
C THR A 39 12.80 -6.94 -3.55
N PRO A 40 13.50 -7.93 -4.15
CA PRO A 40 13.25 -8.33 -5.54
C PRO A 40 11.77 -8.67 -5.80
N ILE A 41 11.12 -9.41 -4.90
CA ILE A 41 9.70 -9.79 -5.00
C ILE A 41 8.80 -8.56 -4.94
N GLN A 42 9.09 -7.61 -4.04
CA GLN A 42 8.32 -6.37 -3.96
C GLN A 42 8.47 -5.52 -5.23
N ARG A 43 9.68 -5.44 -5.78
CA ARG A 43 9.92 -4.73 -7.06
C ARG A 43 9.20 -5.41 -8.21
N GLU A 44 9.20 -6.73 -8.28
CA GLU A 44 8.43 -7.48 -9.27
C GLU A 44 6.94 -7.17 -9.15
N ALA A 45 6.37 -7.33 -7.94
CA ALA A 45 4.96 -7.07 -7.68
C ALA A 45 4.53 -5.64 -8.02
N LEU A 46 5.39 -4.65 -7.77
CA LEU A 46 5.10 -3.23 -7.91
C LEU A 46 5.72 -2.62 -9.18
N ALA A 47 6.23 -3.43 -10.11
CA ALA A 47 6.91 -2.98 -11.32
C ALA A 47 6.18 -1.86 -12.09
N PRO A 48 4.84 -1.90 -12.28
CA PRO A 48 4.13 -0.81 -12.95
C PRO A 48 4.19 0.55 -12.23
N MET A 49 4.61 0.56 -10.95
CA MET A 49 4.67 1.78 -10.13
C MET A 49 6.07 2.39 -10.05
N VAL A 50 7.09 1.82 -10.71
CA VAL A 50 8.50 2.22 -10.58
C VAL A 50 8.72 3.72 -10.76
N GLY A 51 8.11 4.32 -11.80
CA GLY A 51 8.28 5.75 -12.12
C GLY A 51 7.59 6.71 -11.17
N GLN A 52 6.69 6.21 -10.32
CA GLN A 52 5.90 7.03 -9.41
C GLN A 52 6.12 6.68 -7.93
N TRP A 53 6.84 5.60 -7.65
CA TRP A 53 6.95 5.07 -6.29
C TRP A 53 7.40 6.11 -5.28
N ASP A 54 8.49 6.79 -5.54
CA ASP A 54 9.12 7.69 -4.57
C ASP A 54 8.36 9.03 -4.38
N ILE A 55 7.47 9.37 -5.32
CA ILE A 55 6.57 10.53 -5.20
C ILE A 55 5.22 10.20 -4.57
N LEU A 56 4.90 8.90 -4.38
CA LEU A 56 3.68 8.50 -3.68
C LEU A 56 3.75 8.87 -2.19
N PRO A 57 2.63 9.32 -1.60
CA PRO A 57 2.51 9.48 -0.16
C PRO A 57 2.85 8.18 0.58
N VAL A 58 3.50 8.29 1.75
CA VAL A 58 3.92 7.16 2.59
C VAL A 58 2.78 6.17 2.84
N ILE A 59 1.58 6.67 3.15
CA ILE A 59 0.39 5.84 3.39
C ILE A 59 0.04 4.99 2.16
N GLN A 60 0.20 5.53 0.95
CA GLN A 60 -0.10 4.79 -0.28
C GLN A 60 0.97 3.73 -0.54
N ARG A 61 2.25 4.05 -0.35
CA ARG A 61 3.35 3.09 -0.46
C ARG A 61 3.17 1.91 0.50
N ASN A 62 2.84 2.20 1.76
CA ASN A 62 2.60 1.15 2.75
C ASN A 62 1.43 0.23 2.37
N ARG A 63 0.32 0.78 1.85
CA ARG A 63 -0.82 -0.03 1.36
C ARG A 63 -0.45 -0.91 0.17
N LEU A 64 0.37 -0.40 -0.74
CA LEU A 64 0.85 -1.18 -1.87
C LEU A 64 1.78 -2.32 -1.40
N LEU A 65 2.65 -2.06 -0.44
CA LEU A 65 3.51 -3.08 0.17
C LEU A 65 2.70 -4.17 0.87
N GLU A 66 1.64 -3.80 1.61
CA GLU A 66 0.75 -4.80 2.23
C GLU A 66 0.11 -5.71 1.18
N THR A 67 -0.36 -5.14 0.07
CA THR A 67 -0.93 -5.94 -1.02
C THR A 67 0.13 -6.82 -1.70
N ALA A 68 1.35 -6.32 -1.88
CA ALA A 68 2.47 -7.03 -2.49
C ALA A 68 2.92 -8.26 -1.69
N LYS A 69 2.61 -8.36 -0.40
CA LYS A 69 2.90 -9.55 0.42
C LYS A 69 2.24 -10.81 -0.11
N HIS A 70 1.06 -10.69 -0.71
CA HIS A 70 0.32 -11.80 -1.28
C HIS A 70 0.73 -12.15 -2.71
N TYR A 71 1.62 -11.36 -3.32
CA TYR A 71 2.01 -11.56 -4.72
C TYR A 71 2.66 -12.93 -5.00
N PRO A 72 3.53 -13.49 -4.12
CA PRO A 72 4.11 -14.82 -4.35
C PRO A 72 3.07 -15.94 -4.43
N GLU A 73 1.95 -15.79 -3.72
CA GLU A 73 0.88 -16.79 -3.64
C GLU A 73 -0.12 -16.71 -4.81
N MET A 74 0.01 -15.68 -5.66
CA MET A 74 -0.90 -15.45 -6.79
C MET A 74 -0.59 -16.40 -7.94
N THR A 75 -1.64 -16.87 -8.62
CA THR A 75 -1.48 -17.58 -9.91
C THR A 75 -0.97 -16.62 -10.99
N PRO A 76 -0.42 -17.12 -12.10
CA PRO A 76 0.04 -16.27 -13.22
C PRO A 76 -1.05 -15.30 -13.71
N GLU A 77 -2.30 -15.76 -13.82
CA GLU A 77 -3.43 -14.94 -14.26
C GLU A 77 -3.80 -13.86 -13.21
N GLN A 78 -3.64 -14.19 -11.92
CA GLN A 78 -3.85 -13.23 -10.84
C GLN A 78 -2.76 -12.16 -10.84
N LYS A 79 -1.49 -12.54 -11.05
CA LYS A 79 -0.36 -11.61 -11.18
C LYS A 79 -0.57 -10.66 -12.34
N GLN A 80 -0.98 -11.17 -13.50
CA GLN A 80 -1.27 -10.35 -14.67
C GLN A 80 -2.38 -9.32 -14.34
N ARG A 81 -3.52 -9.77 -13.81
CA ARG A 81 -4.62 -8.86 -13.40
C ARG A 81 -4.20 -7.85 -12.33
N TYR A 82 -3.27 -8.23 -11.46
CA TYR A 82 -2.72 -7.33 -10.45
C TYR A 82 -1.89 -6.22 -11.11
N HIS A 83 -0.99 -6.56 -12.01
CA HIS A 83 -0.18 -5.61 -12.77
C HIS A 83 -1.04 -4.69 -13.64
N ASP A 84 -2.02 -5.22 -14.38
CA ASP A 84 -2.94 -4.43 -15.20
C ASP A 84 -3.69 -3.36 -14.36
N ARG A 85 -4.09 -3.71 -13.14
CA ARG A 85 -4.73 -2.74 -12.22
C ARG A 85 -3.75 -1.68 -11.75
N LEU A 86 -2.52 -2.05 -11.43
CA LEU A 86 -1.48 -1.10 -11.03
C LEU A 86 -1.11 -0.18 -12.18
N GLN A 87 -1.01 -0.71 -13.40
CA GLN A 87 -0.74 0.07 -14.61
C GLN A 87 -1.82 1.14 -14.81
N LYS A 88 -3.09 0.72 -14.86
CA LYS A 88 -4.23 1.66 -14.96
C LYS A 88 -4.24 2.70 -13.83
N TRP A 89 -3.86 2.29 -12.62
CA TRP A 89 -3.76 3.21 -11.49
C TRP A 89 -2.62 4.21 -11.66
N SER A 90 -1.48 3.79 -12.20
CA SER A 90 -0.32 4.66 -12.44
C SER A 90 -0.61 5.75 -13.47
N GLU A 91 -1.49 5.47 -14.44
CA GLU A 91 -1.90 6.40 -15.50
C GLU A 91 -2.88 7.50 -15.03
N LEU A 92 -3.51 7.31 -13.85
CA LEU A 92 -4.47 8.29 -13.33
C LEU A 92 -3.77 9.52 -12.74
N THR A 93 -4.36 10.69 -12.97
CA THR A 93 -3.94 11.91 -12.27
C THR A 93 -4.27 11.84 -10.77
N PRO A 94 -3.66 12.68 -9.92
CA PRO A 94 -4.01 12.75 -8.49
C PRO A 94 -5.50 12.96 -8.24
N GLU A 95 -6.16 13.81 -9.04
CA GLU A 95 -7.60 14.13 -8.95
C GLU A 95 -8.45 12.92 -9.33
N GLN A 96 -8.07 12.21 -10.40
CA GLN A 96 -8.73 10.99 -10.83
C GLN A 96 -8.61 9.89 -9.77
N ARG A 97 -7.44 9.74 -9.16
CA ARG A 97 -7.21 8.81 -8.03
C ARG A 97 -8.11 9.14 -6.84
N GLU A 98 -8.24 10.43 -6.50
CA GLU A 98 -9.12 10.83 -5.38
C GLU A 98 -10.58 10.57 -5.72
N THR A 99 -11.01 10.85 -6.93
CA THR A 99 -12.36 10.55 -7.42
C THR A 99 -12.65 9.05 -7.35
N ALA A 100 -11.72 8.21 -7.81
CA ALA A 100 -11.84 6.76 -7.73
C ALA A 100 -11.96 6.28 -6.27
N ARG A 101 -11.15 6.85 -5.36
CA ARG A 101 -11.24 6.55 -3.92
C ARG A 101 -12.60 6.95 -3.32
N LYS A 102 -13.12 8.14 -3.66
CA LYS A 102 -14.44 8.59 -3.20
C LYS A 102 -15.55 7.64 -3.67
N ARG A 103 -15.54 7.26 -4.95
CA ARG A 103 -16.50 6.30 -5.52
C ARG A 103 -16.42 4.94 -4.83
N TYR A 104 -15.22 4.43 -4.58
CA TYR A 104 -15.04 3.16 -3.88
C TYR A 104 -15.54 3.22 -2.44
N ARG A 105 -15.27 4.31 -1.71
CA ARG A 105 -15.80 4.50 -0.35
C ARG A 105 -17.33 4.56 -0.33
N ALA A 106 -17.93 5.24 -1.30
CA ALA A 106 -19.40 5.28 -1.44
C ALA A 106 -19.96 3.88 -1.73
N PHE A 107 -19.37 3.15 -2.67
CA PHE A 107 -19.74 1.77 -2.98
C PHE A 107 -19.67 0.85 -1.75
N LYS A 108 -18.62 0.95 -0.94
CA LYS A 108 -18.49 0.13 0.29
C LYS A 108 -19.55 0.40 1.34
N LYS A 109 -20.17 1.58 1.33
CA LYS A 109 -21.26 1.93 2.26
C LYS A 109 -22.62 1.39 1.83
N LEU A 110 -22.76 0.93 0.59
CA LEU A 110 -24.02 0.35 0.10
C LEU A 110 -24.32 -0.99 0.77
N PRO A 111 -25.60 -1.34 0.92
CA PRO A 111 -26.02 -2.68 1.33
C PRO A 111 -25.45 -3.78 0.41
N ALA A 112 -25.24 -4.98 0.94
CA ALA A 112 -24.65 -6.08 0.18
C ALA A 112 -25.39 -6.37 -1.13
N LYS A 113 -26.73 -6.36 -1.09
CA LYS A 113 -27.59 -6.61 -2.26
C LYS A 113 -27.40 -5.58 -3.39
N GLU A 114 -27.25 -4.31 -3.03
CA GLU A 114 -27.01 -3.23 -4.01
C GLU A 114 -25.60 -3.35 -4.60
N ARG A 115 -24.59 -3.65 -3.79
CA ARG A 115 -23.23 -3.90 -4.27
C ARG A 115 -23.18 -5.04 -5.27
N GLU A 116 -23.86 -6.15 -4.98
CA GLU A 116 -23.94 -7.30 -5.87
C GLU A 116 -24.57 -6.92 -7.22
N LYS A 117 -25.69 -6.20 -7.21
CA LYS A 117 -26.35 -5.69 -8.42
C LYS A 117 -25.41 -4.84 -9.28
N ILE A 118 -24.66 -3.92 -8.66
CA ILE A 118 -23.67 -3.10 -9.38
C ILE A 118 -22.58 -3.97 -10.00
N ILE A 119 -22.05 -4.96 -9.27
CA ILE A 119 -21.02 -5.87 -9.78
C ILE A 119 -21.53 -6.66 -10.98
N GLN A 120 -22.75 -7.18 -10.94
CA GLN A 120 -23.35 -7.92 -12.06
C GLN A 120 -23.54 -7.04 -13.30
N ASN A 121 -24.01 -5.80 -13.10
CA ASN A 121 -24.15 -4.84 -14.21
C ASN A 121 -22.80 -4.52 -14.87
N LEU A 122 -21.77 -4.30 -14.08
CA LEU A 122 -20.41 -4.04 -14.60
C LEU A 122 -19.85 -5.23 -15.37
N LYS A 123 -20.05 -6.46 -14.88
CA LYS A 123 -19.65 -7.68 -15.58
C LYS A 123 -20.37 -7.83 -16.91
N ALA A 124 -21.68 -7.58 -16.94
CA ALA A 124 -22.48 -7.64 -18.16
C ALA A 124 -22.03 -6.58 -19.18
N GLU A 125 -21.74 -5.35 -18.74
CA GLU A 125 -21.22 -4.30 -19.61
C GLU A 125 -19.84 -4.65 -20.19
N GLN A 126 -18.94 -5.20 -19.37
CA GLN A 126 -17.63 -5.66 -19.85
C GLN A 126 -17.77 -6.77 -20.88
N ALA A 127 -18.66 -7.75 -20.65
CA ALA A 127 -18.92 -8.83 -21.60
C ALA A 127 -19.44 -8.28 -22.93
N ARG A 128 -20.35 -7.31 -22.92
CA ARG A 128 -20.85 -6.64 -24.13
C ARG A 128 -19.73 -5.93 -24.90
N LYS A 129 -18.85 -5.21 -24.20
CA LYS A 129 -17.71 -4.50 -24.83
C LYS A 129 -16.74 -5.48 -25.50
N LEU A 130 -16.51 -6.65 -24.91
CA LEU A 130 -15.66 -7.69 -25.48
C LEU A 130 -16.29 -8.37 -26.72
N GLN A 131 -17.62 -8.39 -26.78
CA GLN A 131 -18.36 -8.98 -27.92
C GLN A 131 -18.58 -8.01 -29.09
N GLN A 132 -18.40 -6.69 -28.86
CA GLN A 132 -18.44 -5.71 -29.94
C GLN A 132 -17.11 -5.79 -30.71
N PRO A 133 -17.12 -6.25 -32.01
CA PRO A 133 -15.93 -6.13 -32.83
C PRO A 133 -15.56 -4.64 -32.93
N ALA A 134 -14.26 -4.36 -33.02
CA ALA A 134 -13.73 -3.00 -33.16
C ALA A 134 -14.18 -2.37 -34.49
N SER A 135 -15.47 -2.09 -34.61
CA SER A 135 -16.10 -1.43 -35.73
C SER A 135 -15.87 0.07 -35.57
N GLY A 136 -14.78 0.57 -36.16
CA GLY A 136 -14.55 2.01 -36.14
C GLY A 136 -13.15 2.48 -36.47
N VAL A 137 -12.39 1.73 -37.27
CA VAL A 137 -11.30 2.35 -38.05
C VAL A 137 -11.81 2.57 -39.47
N PRO A 138 -12.13 3.80 -39.88
CA PRO A 138 -12.41 4.06 -41.31
C PRO A 138 -11.14 3.71 -42.09
N PRO A 139 -11.24 3.02 -43.23
CA PRO A 139 -10.10 2.73 -44.06
C PRO A 139 -9.46 4.07 -44.46
N LYS A 140 -8.16 4.22 -44.18
CA LYS A 140 -7.39 5.32 -44.74
C LYS A 140 -7.46 5.20 -46.26
N THR A 141 -8.28 6.04 -46.88
CA THR A 141 -8.28 6.24 -48.33
C THR A 141 -6.89 6.73 -48.70
N THR A 142 -6.09 5.85 -49.27
CA THR A 142 -4.90 6.22 -50.02
C THR A 142 -5.38 6.90 -51.29
N ALA A 143 -5.48 8.23 -51.28
CA ALA A 143 -5.58 9.01 -52.49
C ALA A 143 -4.20 9.00 -53.15
N ASN A 144 -4.05 8.23 -54.23
CA ASN A 144 -3.01 8.41 -55.21
C ASN A 144 -3.26 9.73 -55.94
N HIS A 145 -2.27 10.60 -55.90
CA HIS A 145 -1.94 11.50 -57.01
C HIS A 145 -0.41 11.66 -57.04
#